data_85b104d065d56a536b4d0a8b6324335a
#
_entry.id   85b104d065d56a536b4d0a8b6324335a
#
_cell.length_a   1.000
_cell.length_b   1.000
_cell.length_c   1.000
_cell.angle_alpha   90.00
_cell.angle_beta   90.00
_cell.angle_gamma   90.00
#
_symmetry.space_group_name_H-M   'P 1'
#
loop_
_entity.id
_entity.type
_entity.pdbx_description
1 polymer ?
#
loop_
_entity_poly.entity_id
_entity_poly.type
_entity_poly.pdbx_seq_one_letter_code
_entity_poly.pdbx_strand_id
1 'polypeptide(L)'
;RIVIILKQDAVASVVLNTLYKNTPLQTSFPVNNIALVHGRPYLLNLRDMIRHFIEHRHDVVVRRTRFDLQKAEERLHIVLGLLIAQDNIDEVIHTIRAARTPDEAKTALMEKFGLSELQASAIIEMRLRALTGLEHGKLTAERDELQKQIAYFNEVLRSEPLQMKIIKDELLEMKEKYSDERRTEIVYASEEFNPEDFYADDEMVITISHMGYIKRTPLAEYRTQNRGGVGAKGSATRDEDFIEHIYVASMHNTMLFFTEKGRCFWLKVYQIPEGTRSSKGRAIQNVIQIEPDDKVRAYINVKRLDDEEYVNNNYIVMCTKDGTIKKTRLEAYSRPRSNGVNAIVIREGDQLIEAKLTSGEAEVMIAAREGKAIRFNERTVRPIGRVGAGVRGISLEEGDEAVGMICVEPDSGQDVLVLSENGYGKRTDLDEYLSLIHI
;
A
#
# COMPACT_ATOMS: atom_id res chain seq x y z
N ARG A 1 -17.07 -8.87 16.22
CA ARG A 1 -16.89 -9.27 14.82
C ARG A 1 -18.08 -8.75 14.01
N ILE A 2 -17.82 -8.07 12.89
CA ILE A 2 -18.86 -7.60 11.96
C ILE A 2 -18.96 -8.65 10.86
N VAL A 3 -20.17 -9.16 10.60
CA VAL A 3 -20.45 -10.12 9.52
C VAL A 3 -21.44 -9.46 8.56
N ILE A 4 -21.08 -9.41 7.28
CA ILE A 4 -21.88 -8.82 6.21
C ILE A 4 -22.31 -9.95 5.28
N ILE A 5 -23.61 -10.15 5.15
CA ILE A 5 -24.18 -11.18 4.27
C ILE A 5 -24.48 -10.51 2.93
N LEU A 6 -23.92 -11.06 1.86
CA LEU A 6 -24.07 -10.54 0.50
C LEU A 6 -25.24 -11.21 -0.22
N LYS A 7 -25.81 -10.53 -1.20
CA LYS A 7 -26.72 -11.14 -2.17
C LYS A 7 -25.94 -12.11 -3.08
N GLN A 8 -26.65 -13.05 -3.70
CA GLN A 8 -26.04 -14.14 -4.47
C GLN A 8 -25.17 -13.66 -5.64
N ASP A 9 -25.53 -12.53 -6.25
CA ASP A 9 -24.84 -11.95 -7.43
C ASP A 9 -23.79 -10.90 -7.06
N ALA A 10 -23.50 -10.68 -5.76
CA ALA A 10 -22.56 -9.65 -5.33
C ALA A 10 -21.13 -10.21 -5.20
N VAL A 11 -20.16 -9.52 -5.80
CA VAL A 11 -18.74 -9.84 -5.69
C VAL A 11 -18.21 -9.32 -4.36
N ALA A 12 -17.74 -10.21 -3.49
CA ALA A 12 -17.34 -9.90 -2.12
C ALA A 12 -16.22 -8.87 -2.03
N SER A 13 -15.20 -8.95 -2.88
CA SER A 13 -14.08 -8.01 -2.93
C SER A 13 -14.53 -6.59 -3.29
N VAL A 14 -15.39 -6.44 -4.28
CA VAL A 14 -15.93 -5.14 -4.71
C VAL A 14 -16.74 -4.48 -3.59
N VAL A 15 -17.60 -5.25 -2.90
CA VAL A 15 -18.37 -4.73 -1.78
C VAL A 15 -17.48 -4.34 -0.63
N LEU A 16 -16.48 -5.15 -0.29
CA LEU A 16 -15.51 -4.86 0.78
C LEU A 16 -14.73 -3.58 0.48
N ASN A 17 -14.18 -3.45 -0.72
CA ASN A 17 -13.43 -2.28 -1.15
C ASN A 17 -14.31 -1.01 -1.17
N THR A 18 -15.56 -1.14 -1.61
CA THR A 18 -16.54 -0.05 -1.55
C THR A 18 -16.82 0.40 -0.11
N LEU A 19 -16.92 -0.56 0.82
CA LEU A 19 -17.08 -0.27 2.24
C LEU A 19 -15.82 0.40 2.83
N TYR A 20 -14.63 -0.07 2.49
CA TYR A 20 -13.38 0.56 2.92
C TYR A 20 -13.25 2.01 2.44
N LYS A 21 -13.66 2.29 1.20
CA LYS A 21 -13.60 3.65 0.63
C LYS A 21 -14.63 4.61 1.23
N ASN A 22 -15.85 4.13 1.50
CA ASN A 22 -16.98 5.00 1.84
C ASN A 22 -17.37 4.95 3.31
N THR A 23 -16.70 4.13 4.14
CA THR A 23 -17.01 3.99 5.57
C THR A 23 -15.73 3.95 6.42
N PRO A 24 -15.81 4.19 7.75
CA PRO A 24 -14.67 4.04 8.67
C PRO A 24 -14.22 2.59 8.94
N LEU A 25 -14.60 1.61 8.13
CA LEU A 25 -14.15 0.21 8.28
C LEU A 25 -12.64 0.06 8.04
N GLN A 26 -12.07 0.91 7.20
CA GLN A 26 -10.63 1.08 7.07
C GLN A 26 -10.28 2.52 7.40
N THR A 27 -9.39 2.70 8.34
CA THR A 27 -8.93 4.02 8.75
C THR A 27 -7.42 4.00 8.92
N SER A 28 -6.76 5.12 8.62
CA SER A 28 -5.36 5.32 8.90
C SER A 28 -5.19 5.97 10.27
N PHE A 29 -4.27 5.46 11.06
CA PHE A 29 -3.87 6.07 12.32
C PHE A 29 -2.43 6.57 12.22
N PRO A 30 -2.20 7.88 12.06
CA PRO A 30 -0.85 8.42 12.06
C PRO A 30 -0.24 8.29 13.45
N VAL A 31 0.85 7.55 13.55
CA VAL A 31 1.58 7.36 14.82
C VAL A 31 2.41 8.62 15.10
N ASN A 32 1.97 9.39 16.09
CA ASN A 32 2.66 10.59 16.57
C ASN A 32 2.89 10.47 18.08
N ASN A 33 3.91 9.71 18.47
CA ASN A 33 4.21 9.41 19.85
C ASN A 33 5.03 10.53 20.48
N ILE A 34 4.40 11.40 21.24
CA ILE A 34 5.08 12.43 22.04
C ILE A 34 5.14 11.96 23.48
N ALA A 35 6.33 11.94 24.05
CA ALA A 35 6.55 11.63 25.45
C ALA A 35 7.52 12.63 26.11
N LEU A 36 7.43 12.75 27.43
CA LEU A 36 8.36 13.57 28.20
C LEU A 36 9.63 12.78 28.51
N VAL A 37 10.76 13.23 28.00
CA VAL A 37 12.09 12.72 28.32
C VAL A 37 12.83 13.80 29.10
N HIS A 38 13.19 13.49 30.34
CA HIS A 38 13.81 14.45 31.28
C HIS A 38 13.04 15.78 31.38
N GLY A 39 11.69 15.69 31.41
CA GLY A 39 10.80 16.85 31.52
C GLY A 39 10.59 17.65 30.23
N ARG A 40 11.13 17.22 29.09
CA ARG A 40 10.96 17.88 27.79
C ARG A 40 10.16 16.97 26.83
N PRO A 41 9.26 17.52 26.04
CA PRO A 41 8.52 16.76 25.04
C PRO A 41 9.41 16.40 23.84
N TYR A 42 9.41 15.13 23.46
CA TYR A 42 10.08 14.61 22.27
C TYR A 42 9.12 13.73 21.46
N LEU A 43 9.22 13.82 20.15
CA LEU A 43 8.61 12.88 19.24
C LEU A 43 9.49 11.62 19.16
N LEU A 44 8.96 10.49 19.58
CA LEU A 44 9.72 9.25 19.72
C LEU A 44 9.21 8.17 18.78
N ASN A 45 10.12 7.45 18.15
CA ASN A 45 9.83 6.18 17.50
C ASN A 45 9.72 5.05 18.57
N LEU A 46 9.24 3.87 18.17
CA LEU A 46 9.04 2.74 19.09
C LEU A 46 10.33 2.31 19.80
N ARG A 47 11.47 2.30 19.10
CA ARG A 47 12.76 1.94 19.66
C ARG A 47 13.17 2.92 20.77
N ASP A 48 13.02 4.20 20.54
CA ASP A 48 13.39 5.23 21.51
C ASP A 48 12.44 5.22 22.72
N MET A 49 11.15 4.96 22.51
CA MET A 49 10.20 4.76 23.62
C MET A 49 10.62 3.62 24.55
N ILE A 50 10.98 2.46 23.97
CA ILE A 50 11.46 1.30 24.73
C ILE A 50 12.77 1.64 25.45
N ARG A 51 13.71 2.31 24.79
CA ARG A 51 14.99 2.73 25.39
C ARG A 51 14.76 3.63 26.60
N HIS A 52 13.99 4.70 26.47
CA HIS A 52 13.71 5.60 27.58
C HIS A 52 12.89 4.98 28.69
N PHE A 53 12.02 4.02 28.38
CA PHE A 53 11.36 3.21 29.41
C PHE A 53 12.36 2.40 30.22
N ILE A 54 13.33 1.74 29.59
CA ILE A 54 14.38 0.97 30.27
C ILE A 54 15.26 1.89 31.11
N GLU A 55 15.68 3.04 30.59
CA GLU A 55 16.44 4.06 31.30
C GLU A 55 15.70 4.54 32.56
N HIS A 56 14.41 4.82 32.45
CA HIS A 56 13.57 5.19 33.60
C HIS A 56 13.45 4.06 34.63
N ARG A 57 13.24 2.82 34.20
CA ARG A 57 13.20 1.66 35.12
C ARG A 57 14.51 1.48 35.84
N HIS A 58 15.62 1.64 35.15
CA HIS A 58 16.96 1.57 35.74
C HIS A 58 17.11 2.64 36.86
N ASP A 59 16.76 3.88 36.58
CA ASP A 59 16.80 4.96 37.55
C ASP A 59 15.90 4.68 38.78
N VAL A 60 14.71 4.13 38.56
CA VAL A 60 13.79 3.71 39.63
C VAL A 60 14.39 2.60 40.47
N VAL A 61 14.99 1.57 39.91
CA VAL A 61 15.65 0.47 40.65
C VAL A 61 16.79 1.01 41.49
N VAL A 62 17.65 1.86 40.94
CA VAL A 62 18.77 2.47 41.67
C VAL A 62 18.27 3.31 42.85
N ARG A 63 17.25 4.17 42.62
CA ARG A 63 16.68 5.00 43.71
C ARG A 63 16.01 4.16 44.79
N ARG A 64 15.23 3.13 44.40
CA ARG A 64 14.62 2.20 45.34
C ARG A 64 15.69 1.48 46.20
N THR A 65 16.71 0.93 45.55
CA THR A 65 17.79 0.22 46.24
C THR A 65 18.56 1.12 47.21
N ARG A 66 18.80 2.40 46.83
CA ARG A 66 19.42 3.37 47.76
C ARG A 66 18.54 3.65 48.97
N PHE A 67 17.25 3.80 48.79
CA PHE A 67 16.31 4.01 49.88
C PHE A 67 16.24 2.80 50.80
N ASP A 68 16.16 1.59 50.24
CA ASP A 68 16.11 0.34 51.00
C ASP A 68 17.42 0.11 51.75
N LEU A 69 18.57 0.42 51.16
CA LEU A 69 19.88 0.40 51.80
C LEU A 69 19.91 1.33 53.01
N GLN A 70 19.52 2.58 52.85
CA GLN A 70 19.49 3.55 53.92
C GLN A 70 18.59 3.09 55.05
N LYS A 71 17.40 2.55 54.76
CA LYS A 71 16.49 2.01 55.79
C LYS A 71 17.06 0.80 56.50
N ALA A 72 17.74 -0.09 55.77
CA ALA A 72 18.41 -1.24 56.40
C ALA A 72 19.58 -0.81 57.29
N GLU A 73 20.36 0.18 56.87
CA GLU A 73 21.47 0.74 57.70
C GLU A 73 20.95 1.46 58.96
N GLU A 74 19.91 2.29 58.81
CA GLU A 74 19.25 2.94 59.96
C GLU A 74 18.73 1.91 60.96
N ARG A 75 18.09 0.84 60.48
CA ARG A 75 17.57 -0.22 61.32
C ARG A 75 18.69 -1.04 61.97
N LEU A 76 19.72 -1.41 61.20
CA LEU A 76 20.89 -2.12 61.75
C LEU A 76 21.58 -1.33 62.82
N HIS A 77 21.71 -0.01 62.69
CA HIS A 77 22.29 0.88 63.66
C HIS A 77 21.54 0.80 65.04
N ILE A 78 20.20 0.80 65.02
CA ILE A 78 19.38 0.66 66.22
C ILE A 78 19.53 -0.74 66.78
N VAL A 79 19.49 -1.80 65.94
CA VAL A 79 19.62 -3.20 66.45
C VAL A 79 20.98 -3.44 67.16
N LEU A 80 22.06 -2.87 66.57
CA LEU A 80 23.40 -2.96 67.23
C LEU A 80 23.43 -2.30 68.62
N GLY A 81 22.77 -1.13 68.73
CA GLY A 81 22.64 -0.47 70.03
C GLY A 81 21.84 -1.31 71.04
N LEU A 82 20.74 -1.92 70.59
CA LEU A 82 19.94 -2.82 71.48
C LEU A 82 20.70 -4.08 71.85
N LEU A 83 21.53 -4.65 70.99
CA LEU A 83 22.40 -5.79 71.35
C LEU A 83 23.45 -5.40 72.42
N ILE A 84 24.12 -4.24 72.23
CA ILE A 84 25.06 -3.71 73.22
C ILE A 84 24.38 -3.54 74.61
N ALA A 85 23.14 -3.04 74.59
CA ALA A 85 22.36 -2.88 75.81
C ALA A 85 21.99 -4.22 76.43
N GLN A 86 21.67 -5.25 75.66
CA GLN A 86 21.37 -6.59 76.20
C GLN A 86 22.60 -7.31 76.71
N ASP A 87 23.74 -7.17 76.08
CA ASP A 87 25.01 -7.75 76.52
C ASP A 87 25.49 -7.14 77.87
N ASN A 88 25.05 -5.89 78.14
CA ASN A 88 25.42 -5.15 79.33
C ASN A 88 24.19 -4.76 80.21
N ILE A 89 23.20 -5.63 80.30
CA ILE A 89 21.85 -5.28 80.75
C ILE A 89 21.83 -4.74 82.14
N ASP A 90 22.59 -5.34 83.09
CA ASP A 90 22.61 -4.91 84.46
C ASP A 90 23.17 -3.49 84.64
N GLU A 91 24.23 -3.16 83.92
CA GLU A 91 24.81 -1.82 83.89
C GLU A 91 23.90 -0.79 83.20
N VAL A 92 23.21 -1.15 82.18
CA VAL A 92 22.23 -0.30 81.50
C VAL A 92 21.07 0.03 82.42
N ILE A 93 20.50 -0.98 83.11
CA ILE A 93 19.42 -0.77 84.08
C ILE A 93 19.90 0.11 85.25
N HIS A 94 21.11 -0.13 85.80
CA HIS A 94 21.68 0.68 86.83
C HIS A 94 21.85 2.14 86.39
N THR A 95 22.37 2.40 85.20
CA THR A 95 22.57 3.73 84.61
C THR A 95 21.24 4.47 84.39
N ILE A 96 20.21 3.81 83.92
CA ILE A 96 18.87 4.39 83.69
C ILE A 96 18.23 4.73 85.08
N ARG A 97 18.35 3.87 86.08
CA ARG A 97 17.81 4.12 87.44
C ARG A 97 18.52 5.22 88.20
N ALA A 98 19.79 5.45 87.93
CA ALA A 98 20.57 6.51 88.54
C ALA A 98 20.25 7.90 88.01
N ALA A 99 19.73 8.03 86.79
CA ALA A 99 19.36 9.28 86.20
C ALA A 99 18.01 9.79 86.73
N ARG A 100 17.88 11.13 86.79
CA ARG A 100 16.65 11.78 87.25
C ARG A 100 15.67 12.08 86.13
N THR A 101 16.16 12.23 84.95
CA THR A 101 15.38 12.51 83.73
C THR A 101 15.74 11.56 82.62
N PRO A 102 14.84 11.31 81.64
CA PRO A 102 15.16 10.50 80.42
C PRO A 102 16.34 11.07 79.62
N ASP A 103 16.49 12.39 79.56
CA ASP A 103 17.60 13.03 78.85
C ASP A 103 18.97 12.82 79.56
N GLU A 104 19.00 12.88 80.90
CA GLU A 104 20.19 12.50 81.70
C GLU A 104 20.55 11.03 81.45
N ALA A 105 19.57 10.13 81.46
CA ALA A 105 19.78 8.72 81.18
C ALA A 105 20.36 8.50 79.75
N LYS A 106 19.83 9.21 78.76
CA LYS A 106 20.31 9.17 77.37
C LYS A 106 21.80 9.58 77.33
N THR A 107 22.14 10.73 77.85
CA THR A 107 23.52 11.23 77.91
C THR A 107 24.48 10.26 78.58
N ALA A 108 24.08 9.71 79.73
CA ALA A 108 24.90 8.74 80.50
C ALA A 108 25.11 7.43 79.71
N LEU A 109 24.10 6.94 79.00
CA LEU A 109 24.20 5.77 78.11
C LEU A 109 25.12 6.02 76.90
N MET A 110 25.05 7.21 76.36
CA MET A 110 25.92 7.60 75.23
C MET A 110 27.38 7.66 75.62
N GLU A 111 27.69 8.30 76.76
CA GLU A 111 29.06 8.43 77.30
C GLU A 111 29.66 7.09 77.77
N LYS A 112 28.86 6.24 78.40
CA LYS A 112 29.35 4.99 78.96
C LYS A 112 29.55 3.88 77.93
N PHE A 113 28.64 3.73 77.04
CA PHE A 113 28.63 2.64 75.99
C PHE A 113 29.03 3.07 74.65
N GLY A 114 29.34 4.34 74.36
CA GLY A 114 29.68 4.86 73.04
C GLY A 114 28.51 4.83 72.07
N LEU A 115 27.28 4.93 72.61
CA LEU A 115 26.06 4.84 71.79
C LEU A 115 25.72 6.18 71.12
N SER A 116 25.06 6.12 69.99
CA SER A 116 24.46 7.32 69.37
C SER A 116 23.19 7.73 70.08
N GLU A 117 22.76 8.98 69.88
CA GLU A 117 21.52 9.49 70.45
C GLU A 117 20.30 8.65 70.08
N LEU A 118 20.24 8.18 68.84
CA LEU A 118 19.16 7.33 68.31
C LEU A 118 19.16 5.95 69.04
N GLN A 119 20.35 5.36 69.25
CA GLN A 119 20.48 4.10 69.95
C GLN A 119 20.09 4.25 71.40
N ALA A 120 20.57 5.28 72.08
CA ALA A 120 20.23 5.55 73.46
C ALA A 120 18.71 5.81 73.62
N SER A 121 18.08 6.54 72.73
CA SER A 121 16.64 6.74 72.75
C SER A 121 15.88 5.42 72.62
N ALA A 122 16.29 4.57 71.63
CA ALA A 122 15.66 3.26 71.41
C ALA A 122 15.80 2.33 72.66
N ILE A 123 16.91 2.42 73.38
CA ILE A 123 17.13 1.65 74.62
C ILE A 123 16.20 2.12 75.77
N ILE A 124 16.02 3.42 75.91
CA ILE A 124 15.12 3.99 76.91
C ILE A 124 13.67 3.62 76.69
N GLU A 125 13.27 3.60 75.43
CA GLU A 125 11.91 3.23 75.00
C GLU A 125 11.67 1.71 74.94
N MET A 126 12.70 0.91 75.23
CA MET A 126 12.64 -0.55 75.20
C MET A 126 11.70 -1.09 76.26
N ARG A 127 10.81 -1.99 75.88
CA ARG A 127 9.91 -2.65 76.87
C ARG A 127 10.63 -3.74 77.65
N LEU A 128 10.28 -3.94 78.93
CA LEU A 128 10.90 -4.95 79.81
C LEU A 128 10.86 -6.38 79.20
N ARG A 129 9.86 -6.75 78.43
CA ARG A 129 9.80 -8.06 77.77
C ARG A 129 10.94 -8.29 76.79
N ALA A 130 11.49 -7.24 76.23
CA ALA A 130 12.58 -7.31 75.27
C ALA A 130 13.91 -7.72 75.85
N LEU A 131 14.00 -7.77 77.24
CA LEU A 131 15.18 -8.19 77.97
C LEU A 131 15.32 -9.71 78.15
N THR A 132 14.41 -10.50 77.58
CA THR A 132 14.45 -11.96 77.66
C THR A 132 15.46 -12.55 76.68
N GLY A 133 16.11 -13.68 77.03
CA GLY A 133 17.08 -14.35 76.18
C GLY A 133 16.50 -14.79 74.80
N LEU A 134 15.18 -14.99 74.70
CA LEU A 134 14.49 -15.29 73.41
C LEU A 134 14.51 -14.08 72.47
N GLU A 135 14.36 -12.86 72.99
CA GLU A 135 14.42 -11.64 72.23
C GLU A 135 15.85 -11.30 71.75
N HIS A 136 16.87 -11.65 72.58
CA HIS A 136 18.27 -11.54 72.15
C HIS A 136 18.57 -12.37 70.93
N GLY A 137 18.10 -13.62 70.88
CA GLY A 137 18.23 -14.47 69.69
C GLY A 137 17.54 -13.89 68.41
N LYS A 138 16.38 -13.23 68.59
CA LYS A 138 15.69 -12.55 67.51
C LYS A 138 16.45 -11.34 66.99
N LEU A 139 17.01 -10.51 67.88
CA LEU A 139 17.79 -9.34 67.48
C LEU A 139 19.10 -9.74 66.77
N THR A 140 19.73 -10.83 67.19
CA THR A 140 20.92 -11.39 66.57
C THR A 140 20.57 -11.88 65.13
N ALA A 141 19.46 -12.62 65.00
CA ALA A 141 18.99 -13.06 63.65
C ALA A 141 18.61 -11.89 62.74
N GLU A 142 17.96 -10.85 63.34
CA GLU A 142 17.64 -9.61 62.61
C GLU A 142 18.89 -8.87 62.10
N ARG A 143 19.91 -8.76 62.94
CA ARG A 143 21.22 -8.19 62.63
C ARG A 143 21.82 -8.91 61.39
N ASP A 144 21.89 -10.25 61.48
CA ASP A 144 22.52 -11.06 60.42
C ASP A 144 21.77 -10.96 59.12
N GLU A 145 20.45 -10.88 59.16
CA GLU A 145 19.62 -10.67 57.98
C GLU A 145 19.81 -9.28 57.37
N LEU A 146 19.81 -8.23 58.19
CA LEU A 146 20.07 -6.86 57.75
C LEU A 146 21.46 -6.70 57.13
N GLN A 147 22.48 -7.36 57.73
CA GLN A 147 23.83 -7.34 57.14
C GLN A 147 23.88 -7.99 55.76
N LYS A 148 23.16 -9.11 55.55
CA LYS A 148 23.04 -9.74 54.21
C LYS A 148 22.32 -8.83 53.22
N GLN A 149 21.22 -8.19 53.65
CA GLN A 149 20.48 -7.25 52.82
C GLN A 149 21.32 -6.04 52.40
N ILE A 150 22.07 -5.45 53.35
CA ILE A 150 22.97 -4.34 53.06
C ILE A 150 24.09 -4.75 52.11
N ALA A 151 24.66 -5.95 52.25
CA ALA A 151 25.65 -6.47 51.34
C ALA A 151 25.08 -6.63 49.92
N TYR A 152 23.87 -7.21 49.82
CA TYR A 152 23.16 -7.35 48.55
C TYR A 152 22.82 -5.99 47.90
N PHE A 153 22.28 -5.03 48.67
CA PHE A 153 21.96 -3.71 48.10
C PHE A 153 23.22 -2.99 47.63
N ASN A 154 24.33 -3.11 48.32
CA ASN A 154 25.61 -2.56 47.89
C ASN A 154 26.13 -3.23 46.60
N GLU A 155 25.95 -4.55 46.45
CA GLU A 155 26.28 -5.28 45.23
C GLU A 155 25.42 -4.79 44.04
N VAL A 156 24.11 -4.66 44.25
CA VAL A 156 23.18 -4.13 43.24
C VAL A 156 23.60 -2.73 42.80
N LEU A 157 23.94 -1.83 43.73
CA LEU A 157 24.34 -0.46 43.39
C LEU A 157 25.66 -0.37 42.62
N ARG A 158 26.57 -1.35 42.79
CA ARG A 158 27.86 -1.42 42.09
C ARG A 158 27.81 -2.12 40.72
N SER A 159 26.80 -2.94 40.48
CA SER A 159 26.71 -3.82 39.30
C SER A 159 25.55 -3.47 38.40
N GLU A 160 25.82 -2.75 37.31
CA GLU A 160 24.83 -2.46 36.30
C GLU A 160 24.19 -3.74 35.66
N PRO A 161 24.97 -4.83 35.38
CA PRO A 161 24.37 -6.09 34.93
C PRO A 161 23.34 -6.66 35.89
N LEU A 162 23.56 -6.53 37.19
CA LEU A 162 22.62 -7.02 38.21
C LEU A 162 21.35 -6.15 38.23
N GLN A 163 21.48 -4.84 38.11
CA GLN A 163 20.36 -3.91 37.98
C GLN A 163 19.49 -4.25 36.76
N MET A 164 20.12 -4.49 35.61
CA MET A 164 19.40 -4.89 34.39
C MET A 164 18.74 -6.27 34.51
N LYS A 165 19.36 -7.19 35.25
CA LYS A 165 18.75 -8.49 35.55
C LYS A 165 17.47 -8.33 36.39
N ILE A 166 17.50 -7.50 37.41
CA ILE A 166 16.32 -7.21 38.24
C ILE A 166 15.18 -6.65 37.38
N ILE A 167 15.47 -5.69 36.49
CA ILE A 167 14.48 -5.12 35.60
C ILE A 167 13.89 -6.21 34.69
N LYS A 168 14.72 -7.07 34.15
CA LYS A 168 14.30 -8.18 33.29
C LYS A 168 13.39 -9.16 34.03
N ASP A 169 13.77 -9.54 35.23
CA ASP A 169 13.03 -10.52 36.03
C ASP A 169 11.66 -9.95 36.44
N GLU A 170 11.58 -8.68 36.84
CA GLU A 170 10.32 -7.99 37.14
C GLU A 170 9.41 -7.91 35.87
N LEU A 171 9.97 -7.63 34.71
CA LEU A 171 9.20 -7.57 33.48
C LEU A 171 8.70 -8.96 33.00
N LEU A 172 9.49 -10.02 33.26
CA LEU A 172 9.07 -11.39 32.96
C LEU A 172 7.92 -11.83 33.88
N GLU A 173 7.96 -11.46 35.15
CA GLU A 173 6.85 -11.70 36.09
C GLU A 173 5.56 -10.99 35.63
N MET A 174 5.67 -9.73 35.19
CA MET A 174 4.53 -8.99 34.67
C MET A 174 3.99 -9.64 33.38
N LYS A 175 4.89 -10.12 32.51
CA LYS A 175 4.49 -10.85 31.31
C LYS A 175 3.73 -12.12 31.64
N GLU A 176 4.20 -12.91 32.61
CA GLU A 176 3.53 -14.15 32.99
C GLU A 176 2.14 -13.90 33.57
N LYS A 177 1.97 -12.86 34.39
CA LYS A 177 0.70 -12.54 35.05
C LYS A 177 -0.35 -11.92 34.11
N TYR A 178 0.06 -11.14 33.11
CA TYR A 178 -0.83 -10.23 32.38
C TYR A 178 -0.75 -10.38 30.87
N SER A 179 0.08 -11.30 30.30
CA SER A 179 0.14 -11.46 28.87
C SER A 179 -1.14 -12.12 28.33
N ASP A 180 -1.65 -11.59 27.26
CA ASP A 180 -2.71 -12.17 26.43
C ASP A 180 -2.25 -12.26 24.98
N GLU A 181 -2.96 -13.08 24.19
CA GLU A 181 -2.68 -13.20 22.77
C GLU A 181 -3.15 -11.95 22.03
N ARG A 182 -2.36 -11.53 21.03
CA ARG A 182 -2.71 -10.43 20.16
C ARG A 182 -3.94 -10.78 19.32
N ARG A 183 -5.02 -10.00 19.41
CA ARG A 183 -6.28 -10.24 18.67
C ARG A 183 -6.26 -9.76 17.24
N THR A 184 -5.37 -8.81 16.92
CA THR A 184 -5.24 -8.22 15.58
C THR A 184 -3.98 -8.75 14.91
N GLU A 185 -4.11 -9.13 13.66
CA GLU A 185 -3.00 -9.57 12.83
C GLU A 185 -2.18 -8.36 12.36
N ILE A 186 -0.85 -8.50 12.32
CA ILE A 186 0.03 -7.52 11.71
C ILE A 186 0.38 -8.04 10.32
N VAL A 187 -0.09 -7.34 9.31
CA VAL A 187 0.22 -7.63 7.91
C VAL A 187 1.01 -6.47 7.32
N TYR A 188 1.93 -6.77 6.40
CA TYR A 188 2.56 -5.72 5.62
C TYR A 188 1.56 -5.21 4.60
N ALA A 189 1.49 -3.89 4.42
CA ALA A 189 0.75 -3.31 3.31
C ALA A 189 1.43 -3.71 2.00
N SER A 190 0.99 -4.82 1.41
CA SER A 190 1.56 -5.38 0.19
C SER A 190 0.91 -4.84 -1.08
N GLU A 191 -0.18 -4.08 -0.98
CA GLU A 191 -0.93 -3.66 -2.14
C GLU A 191 -1.16 -2.15 -2.12
N GLU A 192 -0.56 -1.46 -3.09
CA GLU A 192 -1.04 -0.17 -3.53
C GLU A 192 -2.51 -0.34 -3.91
N PHE A 193 -3.34 0.54 -3.43
CA PHE A 193 -4.76 0.59 -3.66
C PHE A 193 -5.02 0.65 -5.18
N ASN A 194 -5.41 -0.48 -5.78
CA ASN A 194 -5.72 -0.53 -7.20
C ASN A 194 -7.17 -0.12 -7.41
N PRO A 195 -7.46 0.96 -8.16
CA PRO A 195 -8.82 1.35 -8.47
C PRO A 195 -9.65 0.25 -9.16
N GLU A 196 -9.01 -0.71 -9.82
CA GLU A 196 -9.65 -1.85 -10.47
C GLU A 196 -10.39 -2.77 -9.48
N ASP A 197 -9.90 -2.85 -8.23
CA ASP A 197 -10.51 -3.69 -7.19
C ASP A 197 -11.93 -3.26 -6.79
N PHE A 198 -12.38 -2.08 -7.23
CA PHE A 198 -13.75 -1.60 -7.02
C PHE A 198 -14.74 -1.98 -8.12
N TYR A 199 -14.26 -2.56 -9.19
CA TYR A 199 -15.06 -2.95 -10.33
C TYR A 199 -14.97 -4.45 -10.55
N ALA A 200 -16.11 -5.12 -10.64
CA ALA A 200 -16.15 -6.50 -11.12
C ALA A 200 -15.66 -6.52 -12.58
N ASP A 201 -14.95 -7.58 -12.96
CA ASP A 201 -14.41 -7.71 -14.32
C ASP A 201 -15.48 -8.24 -15.29
N ASP A 202 -16.57 -7.49 -15.41
CA ASP A 202 -17.68 -7.80 -16.28
C ASP A 202 -17.40 -7.41 -17.74
N GLU A 203 -18.01 -8.13 -18.68
CA GLU A 203 -17.94 -7.78 -20.10
C GLU A 203 -18.86 -6.60 -20.41
N MET A 204 -18.31 -5.60 -21.09
CA MET A 204 -18.98 -4.36 -21.47
C MET A 204 -18.96 -4.18 -22.99
N VAL A 205 -20.04 -3.62 -23.51
CA VAL A 205 -20.10 -3.12 -24.89
C VAL A 205 -19.75 -1.64 -24.88
N ILE A 206 -18.68 -1.30 -25.56
CA ILE A 206 -18.24 0.08 -25.78
C ILE A 206 -18.76 0.53 -27.14
N THR A 207 -19.55 1.59 -27.17
CA THR A 207 -20.03 2.19 -28.40
C THR A 207 -19.43 3.57 -28.59
N ILE A 208 -18.95 3.84 -29.79
CA ILE A 208 -18.34 5.12 -30.16
C ILE A 208 -19.06 5.62 -31.44
N SER A 209 -19.57 6.84 -31.39
CA SER A 209 -20.22 7.45 -32.51
C SER A 209 -19.23 8.22 -33.41
N HIS A 210 -19.63 8.51 -34.62
CA HIS A 210 -18.86 9.28 -35.61
C HIS A 210 -18.47 10.68 -35.07
N MET A 211 -19.34 11.31 -34.32
CA MET A 211 -19.07 12.61 -33.66
C MET A 211 -18.24 12.49 -32.38
N GLY A 212 -17.75 11.29 -32.03
CA GLY A 212 -16.88 11.05 -30.90
C GLY A 212 -17.60 10.97 -29.52
N TYR A 213 -18.86 10.52 -29.50
CA TYR A 213 -19.55 10.19 -28.25
C TYR A 213 -19.25 8.75 -27.85
N ILE A 214 -18.77 8.54 -26.64
CA ILE A 214 -18.39 7.24 -26.10
C ILE A 214 -19.22 6.88 -24.87
N LYS A 215 -19.58 5.60 -24.75
CA LYS A 215 -20.19 5.01 -23.56
C LYS A 215 -19.83 3.53 -23.45
N ARG A 216 -19.96 3.01 -22.23
CA ARG A 216 -20.00 1.56 -21.99
C ARG A 216 -21.39 1.14 -21.50
N THR A 217 -21.80 -0.06 -21.86
CA THR A 217 -23.06 -0.66 -21.45
C THR A 217 -22.81 -2.13 -21.13
N PRO A 218 -23.35 -2.68 -20.02
CA PRO A 218 -23.18 -4.10 -19.71
C PRO A 218 -23.62 -4.99 -20.89
N LEU A 219 -22.81 -6.01 -21.21
CA LEU A 219 -23.13 -6.94 -22.31
C LEU A 219 -24.47 -7.64 -22.07
N ALA A 220 -24.85 -7.88 -20.82
CA ALA A 220 -26.12 -8.47 -20.44
C ALA A 220 -27.36 -7.69 -20.90
N GLU A 221 -27.24 -6.38 -21.20
CA GLU A 221 -28.32 -5.59 -21.79
C GLU A 221 -28.59 -5.93 -23.25
N TYR A 222 -27.66 -6.60 -23.95
CA TYR A 222 -27.78 -7.00 -25.35
C TYR A 222 -28.22 -8.45 -25.43
N ARG A 223 -29.56 -8.65 -25.46
CA ARG A 223 -30.15 -9.98 -25.54
C ARG A 223 -30.07 -10.52 -26.97
N THR A 224 -29.72 -11.79 -27.08
CA THR A 224 -29.81 -12.53 -28.37
C THR A 224 -31.25 -12.57 -28.85
N GLN A 225 -31.48 -12.24 -30.09
CA GLN A 225 -32.79 -12.34 -30.73
C GLN A 225 -32.74 -13.41 -31.82
N ASN A 226 -33.82 -14.17 -31.93
CA ASN A 226 -34.00 -15.19 -32.96
C ASN A 226 -34.47 -14.56 -34.29
N ARG A 227 -34.39 -15.36 -35.36
CA ARG A 227 -34.89 -14.98 -36.67
C ARG A 227 -36.38 -14.55 -36.60
N GLY A 228 -36.68 -13.37 -37.14
CA GLY A 228 -38.02 -12.76 -37.05
C GLY A 228 -38.24 -11.87 -35.84
N GLY A 229 -37.22 -11.64 -34.99
CA GLY A 229 -37.27 -10.65 -33.91
C GLY A 229 -37.37 -9.21 -34.43
N VAL A 230 -37.92 -8.32 -33.62
CA VAL A 230 -38.14 -6.88 -33.95
C VAL A 230 -36.84 -6.07 -34.05
N GLY A 231 -35.71 -6.67 -33.64
CA GLY A 231 -34.44 -5.97 -33.45
C GLY A 231 -34.42 -5.14 -32.17
N ALA A 232 -33.27 -4.57 -31.84
CA ALA A 232 -33.11 -3.69 -30.72
C ALA A 232 -32.23 -2.48 -31.08
N LYS A 233 -32.62 -1.30 -30.64
CA LYS A 233 -31.80 -0.10 -30.83
C LYS A 233 -30.54 -0.20 -29.96
N GLY A 234 -29.37 -0.22 -30.58
CA GLY A 234 -28.08 -0.39 -29.89
C GLY A 234 -27.59 0.87 -29.16
N SER A 235 -27.95 2.05 -29.66
CA SER A 235 -27.63 3.34 -29.06
C SER A 235 -28.58 4.42 -29.54
N ALA A 236 -28.76 5.49 -28.78
CA ALA A 236 -29.32 6.73 -29.26
C ALA A 236 -28.17 7.61 -29.78
N THR A 237 -28.37 8.25 -30.90
CA THR A 237 -27.43 9.18 -31.52
C THR A 237 -28.05 10.58 -31.56
N ARG A 238 -27.25 11.61 -31.89
CA ARG A 238 -27.76 12.93 -32.25
C ARG A 238 -28.22 12.90 -33.69
N ASP A 239 -28.90 13.95 -34.14
CA ASP A 239 -29.21 14.14 -35.53
C ASP A 239 -27.88 14.20 -36.31
N GLU A 240 -27.81 13.52 -37.46
CA GLU A 240 -26.62 13.38 -38.31
C GLU A 240 -25.45 12.57 -37.71
N ASP A 241 -25.61 11.93 -36.53
CA ASP A 241 -24.61 11.09 -35.92
C ASP A 241 -25.00 9.60 -36.01
N PHE A 242 -24.02 8.71 -36.10
CA PHE A 242 -24.21 7.26 -36.14
C PHE A 242 -23.13 6.53 -35.34
N ILE A 243 -23.39 5.28 -34.96
CA ILE A 243 -22.39 4.44 -34.28
C ILE A 243 -21.41 3.94 -35.34
N GLU A 244 -20.15 4.33 -35.18
CA GLU A 244 -19.06 3.96 -36.06
C GLU A 244 -18.30 2.74 -35.55
N HIS A 245 -18.09 2.65 -34.22
CA HIS A 245 -17.34 1.57 -33.63
C HIS A 245 -18.10 0.92 -32.45
N ILE A 246 -18.02 -0.41 -32.38
CA ILE A 246 -18.52 -1.24 -31.27
C ILE A 246 -17.44 -2.21 -30.89
N TYR A 247 -17.08 -2.22 -29.61
CA TYR A 247 -16.11 -3.15 -29.00
C TYR A 247 -16.74 -3.89 -27.84
N VAL A 248 -16.37 -5.16 -27.67
CA VAL A 248 -16.62 -5.91 -26.43
C VAL A 248 -15.29 -5.97 -25.69
N ALA A 249 -15.30 -5.54 -24.43
CA ALA A 249 -14.12 -5.50 -23.60
C ALA A 249 -14.49 -5.73 -22.12
N SER A 250 -13.60 -6.37 -21.38
CA SER A 250 -13.71 -6.51 -19.93
C SER A 250 -13.48 -5.16 -19.24
N MET A 251 -14.07 -4.98 -18.05
CA MET A 251 -13.93 -3.74 -17.25
C MET A 251 -12.50 -3.38 -16.95
N HIS A 252 -11.60 -4.36 -16.79
CA HIS A 252 -10.20 -4.15 -16.47
C HIS A 252 -9.31 -3.96 -17.71
N ASN A 253 -9.86 -4.13 -18.91
CA ASN A 253 -9.11 -3.87 -20.14
C ASN A 253 -8.75 -2.37 -20.26
N THR A 254 -7.75 -2.09 -21.07
CA THR A 254 -7.32 -0.73 -21.39
C THR A 254 -7.64 -0.42 -22.86
N MET A 255 -8.37 0.66 -23.11
CA MET A 255 -8.55 1.19 -24.46
C MET A 255 -7.44 2.19 -24.76
N LEU A 256 -6.77 1.99 -25.90
CA LEU A 256 -5.84 2.96 -26.49
C LEU A 256 -6.56 3.78 -27.57
N PHE A 257 -6.36 5.08 -27.55
CA PHE A 257 -6.97 6.05 -28.45
C PHE A 257 -5.86 6.72 -29.25
N PHE A 258 -5.82 6.50 -30.56
CA PHE A 258 -4.85 7.10 -31.47
C PHE A 258 -5.47 8.24 -32.24
N THR A 259 -4.83 9.41 -32.19
CA THR A 259 -5.36 10.63 -32.81
C THR A 259 -4.74 10.91 -34.18
N GLU A 260 -5.41 11.76 -35.00
CA GLU A 260 -4.93 12.23 -36.32
C GLU A 260 -3.54 12.82 -36.27
N LYS A 261 -3.24 13.57 -35.19
CA LYS A 261 -1.93 14.19 -34.95
C LYS A 261 -0.86 13.20 -34.43
N GLY A 262 -1.17 11.91 -34.36
CA GLY A 262 -0.23 10.86 -34.01
C GLY A 262 0.03 10.74 -32.50
N ARG A 263 -0.93 11.11 -31.65
CA ARG A 263 -0.87 10.91 -30.20
C ARG A 263 -1.63 9.66 -29.79
N CYS A 264 -1.22 9.08 -28.65
CA CYS A 264 -1.90 7.96 -28.01
C CYS A 264 -2.31 8.33 -26.58
N PHE A 265 -3.56 8.04 -26.22
CA PHE A 265 -4.12 8.19 -24.88
C PHE A 265 -4.61 6.83 -24.39
N TRP A 266 -4.73 6.70 -23.06
CA TRP A 266 -5.21 5.49 -22.39
C TRP A 266 -6.47 5.79 -21.60
N LEU A 267 -7.36 4.82 -21.56
CA LEU A 267 -8.51 4.83 -20.68
C LEU A 267 -8.85 3.40 -20.28
N LYS A 268 -8.95 3.15 -18.98
CA LYS A 268 -9.48 1.88 -18.49
C LYS A 268 -10.98 1.80 -18.81
N VAL A 269 -11.47 0.62 -19.16
CA VAL A 269 -12.89 0.44 -19.51
C VAL A 269 -13.81 0.91 -18.39
N TYR A 270 -13.47 0.67 -17.12
CA TYR A 270 -14.26 1.16 -15.97
C TYR A 270 -14.33 2.69 -15.87
N GLN A 271 -13.41 3.42 -16.49
CA GLN A 271 -13.41 4.89 -16.52
C GLN A 271 -14.29 5.46 -17.63
N ILE A 272 -14.65 4.65 -18.64
CA ILE A 272 -15.59 5.06 -19.70
C ILE A 272 -16.96 5.30 -19.07
N PRO A 273 -17.64 6.41 -19.40
CA PRO A 273 -18.95 6.70 -18.84
C PRO A 273 -19.97 5.58 -19.09
N GLU A 274 -20.60 5.13 -18.02
CA GLU A 274 -21.67 4.12 -18.11
C GLU A 274 -22.95 4.75 -18.66
N GLY A 275 -23.63 4.00 -19.49
CA GLY A 275 -24.88 4.44 -20.11
C GLY A 275 -25.78 3.27 -20.46
N THR A 276 -27.08 3.50 -20.46
CA THR A 276 -28.06 2.54 -20.97
C THR A 276 -27.98 2.48 -22.50
N ARG A 277 -28.56 1.45 -23.12
CA ARG A 277 -28.65 1.34 -24.59
C ARG A 277 -29.27 2.58 -25.25
N SER A 278 -30.21 3.25 -24.59
CA SER A 278 -30.88 4.44 -25.11
C SER A 278 -30.13 5.76 -24.86
N SER A 279 -29.04 5.76 -24.11
CA SER A 279 -28.24 6.97 -23.85
C SER A 279 -27.32 7.32 -25.01
N LYS A 280 -26.98 8.60 -25.15
CA LYS A 280 -26.09 9.12 -26.20
C LYS A 280 -24.59 9.00 -25.88
N GLY A 281 -24.24 8.71 -24.61
CA GLY A 281 -22.87 8.74 -24.12
C GLY A 281 -22.36 10.15 -23.83
N ARG A 282 -21.04 10.28 -23.66
CA ARG A 282 -20.35 11.57 -23.43
C ARG A 282 -19.30 11.80 -24.49
N ALA A 283 -19.05 13.05 -24.84
CA ALA A 283 -18.00 13.40 -25.79
C ALA A 283 -16.63 12.96 -25.24
N ILE A 284 -15.83 12.34 -26.09
CA ILE A 284 -14.52 11.78 -25.77
C ILE A 284 -13.55 12.83 -25.22
N GLN A 285 -13.68 14.07 -25.68
CA GLN A 285 -12.91 15.24 -25.22
C GLN A 285 -13.14 15.55 -23.71
N ASN A 286 -14.24 15.08 -23.14
CA ASN A 286 -14.52 15.21 -21.70
C ASN A 286 -13.96 14.05 -20.88
N VAL A 287 -13.43 13.02 -21.55
CA VAL A 287 -12.94 11.80 -20.92
C VAL A 287 -11.41 11.68 -21.01
N ILE A 288 -10.83 12.13 -22.13
CA ILE A 288 -9.38 12.18 -22.34
C ILE A 288 -8.95 13.62 -22.68
N GLN A 289 -7.70 13.96 -22.33
CA GLN A 289 -7.14 15.30 -22.57
C GLN A 289 -6.63 15.46 -24.02
N ILE A 290 -7.56 15.42 -24.97
CA ILE A 290 -7.27 15.64 -26.38
C ILE A 290 -7.37 17.14 -26.73
N GLU A 291 -6.54 17.61 -27.67
CA GLU A 291 -6.60 18.98 -28.17
C GLU A 291 -7.93 19.21 -28.93
N PRO A 292 -8.50 20.44 -28.91
CA PRO A 292 -9.80 20.70 -29.52
C PRO A 292 -9.85 20.49 -31.04
N ASP A 293 -8.70 20.61 -31.70
CA ASP A 293 -8.53 20.47 -33.13
C ASP A 293 -7.95 19.11 -33.56
N ASP A 294 -7.88 18.15 -32.62
CA ASP A 294 -7.44 16.78 -32.88
C ASP A 294 -8.64 15.81 -32.79
N LYS A 295 -8.59 14.70 -33.52
CA LYS A 295 -9.63 13.68 -33.53
C LYS A 295 -9.05 12.31 -33.32
N VAL A 296 -9.77 11.43 -32.65
CA VAL A 296 -9.39 10.02 -32.55
C VAL A 296 -9.75 9.29 -33.84
N ARG A 297 -8.79 8.55 -34.37
CA ARG A 297 -8.93 7.77 -35.61
C ARG A 297 -8.92 6.28 -35.40
N ALA A 298 -8.23 5.80 -34.38
CA ALA A 298 -8.17 4.38 -34.11
C ALA A 298 -8.32 4.08 -32.62
N TYR A 299 -8.96 2.95 -32.38
CA TYR A 299 -9.26 2.45 -31.03
C TYR A 299 -8.74 1.02 -30.93
N ILE A 300 -7.95 0.74 -29.87
CA ILE A 300 -7.40 -0.60 -29.66
C ILE A 300 -7.74 -1.05 -28.25
N ASN A 301 -8.41 -2.18 -28.12
CA ASN A 301 -8.61 -2.85 -26.86
C ASN A 301 -7.39 -3.70 -26.50
N VAL A 302 -6.77 -3.43 -25.37
CA VAL A 302 -5.61 -4.16 -24.85
C VAL A 302 -6.01 -4.87 -23.56
N LYS A 303 -5.80 -6.17 -23.50
CA LYS A 303 -6.20 -6.99 -22.36
C LYS A 303 -5.43 -6.62 -21.09
N ARG A 304 -4.10 -6.62 -21.16
CA ARG A 304 -3.22 -6.36 -20.01
C ARG A 304 -1.95 -5.62 -20.44
N LEU A 305 -1.74 -4.44 -19.89
CA LEU A 305 -0.50 -3.65 -20.10
C LEU A 305 0.59 -3.95 -19.07
N ASP A 306 0.25 -4.65 -18.00
CA ASP A 306 1.12 -5.09 -16.92
C ASP A 306 1.76 -6.47 -17.14
N ASP A 307 1.34 -7.20 -18.16
CA ASP A 307 1.87 -8.49 -18.57
C ASP A 307 3.06 -8.29 -19.51
N GLU A 308 4.28 -8.53 -19.02
CA GLU A 308 5.52 -8.34 -19.77
C GLU A 308 5.60 -9.23 -21.02
N GLU A 309 5.12 -10.46 -20.95
CA GLU A 309 5.13 -11.36 -22.10
C GLU A 309 4.19 -10.85 -23.18
N TYR A 310 2.98 -10.46 -22.79
CA TYR A 310 1.98 -9.93 -23.70
C TYR A 310 2.45 -8.64 -24.39
N VAL A 311 2.99 -7.67 -23.66
CA VAL A 311 3.40 -6.38 -24.26
C VAL A 311 4.66 -6.48 -25.11
N ASN A 312 5.52 -7.46 -24.86
CA ASN A 312 6.74 -7.68 -25.66
C ASN A 312 6.48 -8.45 -26.95
N ASN A 313 5.44 -9.30 -26.97
CA ASN A 313 5.09 -10.13 -28.11
C ASN A 313 4.05 -9.51 -29.06
N ASN A 314 3.49 -8.35 -28.68
CA ASN A 314 2.51 -7.64 -29.50
C ASN A 314 3.05 -6.29 -29.99
N TYR A 315 2.49 -5.84 -31.11
CA TYR A 315 2.90 -4.62 -31.80
C TYR A 315 1.68 -3.77 -32.14
N ILE A 316 1.90 -2.46 -32.28
CA ILE A 316 0.97 -1.52 -32.87
C ILE A 316 1.49 -1.15 -34.24
N VAL A 317 0.72 -1.47 -35.25
CA VAL A 317 0.98 -1.06 -36.65
C VAL A 317 0.09 0.13 -36.95
N MET A 318 0.66 1.20 -37.48
CA MET A 318 0.00 2.47 -37.78
C MET A 318 0.21 2.84 -39.24
N CYS A 319 -0.81 3.43 -39.87
CA CYS A 319 -0.72 3.94 -41.22
C CYS A 319 -1.19 5.40 -41.27
N THR A 320 -0.49 6.22 -42.07
CA THR A 320 -0.88 7.61 -42.33
C THR A 320 -1.51 7.77 -43.72
N LYS A 321 -2.18 8.89 -43.92
CA LYS A 321 -2.84 9.27 -45.20
C LYS A 321 -1.88 9.29 -46.38
N ASP A 322 -0.62 9.72 -46.14
CA ASP A 322 0.43 9.72 -47.18
C ASP A 322 1.07 8.35 -47.42
N GLY A 323 0.48 7.28 -46.86
CA GLY A 323 0.96 5.91 -47.04
C GLY A 323 2.20 5.55 -46.25
N THR A 324 2.53 6.30 -45.21
CA THR A 324 3.60 5.94 -44.28
C THR A 324 3.11 4.87 -43.29
N ILE A 325 3.89 3.79 -43.09
CA ILE A 325 3.62 2.74 -42.13
C ILE A 325 4.64 2.77 -41.00
N LYS A 326 4.19 2.46 -39.80
CA LYS A 326 5.05 2.34 -38.62
C LYS A 326 4.63 1.17 -37.75
N LYS A 327 5.60 0.39 -37.28
CA LYS A 327 5.42 -0.69 -36.34
C LYS A 327 6.13 -0.33 -35.02
N THR A 328 5.45 -0.44 -33.88
CA THR A 328 5.99 -0.14 -32.56
C THR A 328 5.61 -1.25 -31.61
N ARG A 329 6.51 -1.69 -30.73
CA ARG A 329 6.18 -2.70 -29.70
C ARG A 329 5.12 -2.15 -28.75
N LEU A 330 4.19 -3.00 -28.32
CA LEU A 330 3.15 -2.62 -27.35
C LEU A 330 3.75 -2.20 -25.99
N GLU A 331 4.91 -2.75 -25.62
CA GLU A 331 5.68 -2.36 -24.41
C GLU A 331 5.91 -0.84 -24.37
N ALA A 332 6.15 -0.19 -25.51
CA ALA A 332 6.32 1.27 -25.56
C ALA A 332 5.10 2.06 -25.05
N TYR A 333 3.94 1.42 -24.93
CA TYR A 333 2.69 1.99 -24.41
C TYR A 333 2.28 1.42 -23.05
N SER A 334 3.13 0.62 -22.38
CA SER A 334 2.82 -0.01 -21.08
C SER A 334 2.73 0.99 -19.90
N ARG A 335 3.22 2.21 -20.09
CA ARG A 335 3.22 3.26 -19.04
C ARG A 335 2.29 4.41 -19.40
N PRO A 336 1.02 4.36 -18.97
CA PRO A 336 0.02 5.40 -19.22
C PRO A 336 0.43 6.78 -18.70
N ARG A 337 0.06 7.82 -19.45
CA ARG A 337 0.20 9.22 -19.05
C ARG A 337 -1.09 9.98 -19.34
N SER A 338 -1.56 10.80 -18.39
CA SER A 338 -2.82 11.54 -18.53
C SER A 338 -2.86 12.48 -19.72
N ASN A 339 -1.71 13.11 -20.05
CA ASN A 339 -1.58 14.02 -21.20
C ASN A 339 -1.26 13.31 -22.52
N GLY A 340 -1.33 11.97 -22.56
CA GLY A 340 -1.00 11.17 -23.74
C GLY A 340 0.50 11.16 -24.05
N VAL A 341 0.87 10.40 -25.09
CA VAL A 341 2.24 10.32 -25.62
C VAL A 341 2.23 10.40 -27.14
N ASN A 342 3.35 10.79 -27.73
CA ASN A 342 3.52 10.67 -29.18
C ASN A 342 3.60 9.19 -29.56
N ALA A 343 2.80 8.78 -30.52
CA ALA A 343 2.79 7.45 -31.10
C ALA A 343 3.55 7.38 -32.41
N ILE A 344 3.42 8.41 -33.21
CA ILE A 344 4.10 8.59 -34.50
C ILE A 344 4.33 10.08 -34.72
N VAL A 345 5.42 10.44 -35.42
CA VAL A 345 5.63 11.80 -35.91
C VAL A 345 4.93 11.95 -37.25
N ILE A 346 3.90 12.77 -37.28
CA ILE A 346 3.12 13.10 -38.50
C ILE A 346 3.80 14.27 -39.20
N ARG A 347 3.96 14.17 -40.54
CA ARG A 347 4.48 15.24 -41.37
C ARG A 347 3.43 16.31 -41.60
N GLU A 348 3.85 17.50 -41.98
CA GLU A 348 2.94 18.59 -42.28
C GLU A 348 2.00 18.19 -43.45
N GLY A 349 0.70 18.33 -43.24
CA GLY A 349 -0.32 17.94 -44.21
C GLY A 349 -0.76 16.47 -44.15
N ASP A 350 -0.02 15.60 -43.46
CA ASP A 350 -0.34 14.18 -43.26
C ASP A 350 -1.22 13.96 -42.03
N GLN A 351 -1.86 12.82 -41.94
CA GLN A 351 -2.74 12.42 -40.81
C GLN A 351 -2.61 10.92 -40.53
N LEU A 352 -2.73 10.51 -39.28
CA LEU A 352 -2.92 9.11 -38.94
C LEU A 352 -4.33 8.69 -39.39
N ILE A 353 -4.44 7.59 -40.12
CA ILE A 353 -5.74 7.06 -40.58
C ILE A 353 -6.14 5.79 -39.82
N GLU A 354 -5.17 4.94 -39.39
CA GLU A 354 -5.48 3.67 -38.78
C GLU A 354 -4.34 3.21 -37.85
N ALA A 355 -4.70 2.46 -36.79
CA ALA A 355 -3.78 1.73 -35.93
C ALA A 355 -4.39 0.38 -35.54
N LYS A 356 -3.61 -0.70 -35.60
CA LYS A 356 -4.02 -2.07 -35.30
C LYS A 356 -3.03 -2.74 -34.35
N LEU A 357 -3.57 -3.58 -33.49
CA LEU A 357 -2.77 -4.48 -32.65
C LEU A 357 -2.48 -5.76 -33.45
N THR A 358 -1.22 -6.19 -33.44
CA THR A 358 -0.79 -7.39 -34.17
C THR A 358 0.15 -8.25 -33.32
N SER A 359 0.25 -9.52 -33.73
CA SER A 359 1.17 -10.51 -33.08
C SER A 359 2.63 -10.40 -33.55
N GLY A 360 2.91 -9.60 -34.58
CA GLY A 360 4.21 -9.53 -35.26
C GLY A 360 4.35 -10.35 -36.50
N GLU A 361 3.30 -11.10 -36.90
CA GLU A 361 3.27 -12.02 -38.03
C GLU A 361 2.19 -11.69 -39.05
N ALA A 362 1.36 -10.67 -38.82
CA ALA A 362 0.20 -10.35 -39.63
C ALA A 362 0.56 -9.94 -41.05
N GLU A 363 -0.35 -10.25 -42.00
CA GLU A 363 -0.36 -9.69 -43.33
C GLU A 363 -0.99 -8.30 -43.25
N VAL A 364 -0.26 -7.31 -43.72
CA VAL A 364 -0.72 -5.92 -43.77
C VAL A 364 -1.16 -5.60 -45.19
N MET A 365 -2.35 -5.03 -45.30
CA MET A 365 -2.83 -4.50 -46.56
C MET A 365 -3.20 -3.02 -46.44
N ILE A 366 -2.67 -2.16 -47.32
CA ILE A 366 -2.97 -0.74 -47.38
C ILE A 366 -3.68 -0.50 -48.71
N ALA A 367 -4.83 0.19 -48.66
CA ALA A 367 -5.61 0.56 -49.83
C ALA A 367 -5.55 2.06 -50.05
N ALA A 368 -5.37 2.45 -51.32
CA ALA A 368 -5.40 3.81 -51.78
C ALA A 368 -6.77 4.17 -52.38
N ARG A 369 -7.09 5.47 -52.44
CA ARG A 369 -8.37 6.01 -52.92
C ARG A 369 -8.65 5.66 -54.36
N GLU A 370 -7.62 5.73 -55.22
CA GLU A 370 -7.71 5.41 -56.64
C GLU A 370 -7.79 3.90 -56.96
N GLY A 371 -7.99 3.07 -55.91
CA GLY A 371 -8.24 1.64 -56.04
C GLY A 371 -6.99 0.75 -56.07
N LYS A 372 -5.80 1.33 -55.90
CA LYS A 372 -4.57 0.55 -55.72
C LYS A 372 -4.48 0.00 -54.30
N ALA A 373 -3.95 -1.20 -54.16
CA ALA A 373 -3.67 -1.79 -52.85
C ALA A 373 -2.33 -2.52 -52.85
N ILE A 374 -1.68 -2.56 -51.71
CA ILE A 374 -0.45 -3.30 -51.50
C ILE A 374 -0.64 -4.27 -50.31
N ARG A 375 -0.14 -5.50 -50.45
CA ARG A 375 -0.10 -6.50 -49.38
C ARG A 375 1.35 -6.88 -49.12
N PHE A 376 1.72 -6.98 -47.86
CA PHE A 376 3.03 -7.45 -47.39
C PHE A 376 2.96 -7.97 -45.97
N ASN A 377 3.91 -8.85 -45.60
CA ASN A 377 4.00 -9.33 -44.22
C ASN A 377 4.63 -8.27 -43.31
N GLU A 378 4.08 -8.04 -42.14
CA GLU A 378 4.55 -7.03 -41.17
C GLU A 378 5.98 -7.25 -40.68
N ARG A 379 6.56 -8.47 -40.84
CA ARG A 379 7.97 -8.74 -40.55
C ARG A 379 8.92 -7.89 -41.38
N THR A 380 8.50 -7.46 -42.57
CA THR A 380 9.28 -6.55 -43.41
C THR A 380 9.39 -5.14 -42.85
N VAL A 381 8.51 -4.79 -41.89
CA VAL A 381 8.52 -3.49 -41.21
C VAL A 381 9.25 -3.62 -39.87
N ARG A 382 10.43 -3.03 -39.78
CA ARG A 382 11.21 -3.04 -38.56
C ARG A 382 10.51 -2.25 -37.45
N PRO A 383 10.42 -2.79 -36.22
CA PRO A 383 9.88 -2.04 -35.08
C PRO A 383 10.70 -0.78 -34.79
N ILE A 384 10.03 0.35 -34.61
CA ILE A 384 10.62 1.68 -34.35
C ILE A 384 10.00 2.26 -33.08
N GLY A 385 10.77 2.98 -32.29
CA GLY A 385 10.29 3.66 -31.08
C GLY A 385 9.25 4.74 -31.41
N ARG A 386 8.47 5.17 -30.39
CA ARG A 386 7.32 6.10 -30.51
C ARG A 386 7.61 7.40 -31.26
N VAL A 387 8.80 7.96 -31.11
CA VAL A 387 9.20 9.24 -31.75
C VAL A 387 9.65 9.10 -33.19
N GLY A 388 9.59 7.92 -33.82
CA GLY A 388 9.93 7.73 -35.22
C GLY A 388 8.77 8.10 -36.15
N ALA A 389 9.08 8.53 -37.38
CA ALA A 389 8.08 8.88 -38.38
C ALA A 389 7.54 7.67 -39.18
N GLY A 390 8.20 6.50 -39.10
CA GLY A 390 7.84 5.33 -39.91
C GLY A 390 8.62 5.24 -41.22
N VAL A 391 8.17 4.32 -42.09
CA VAL A 391 8.74 4.04 -43.43
C VAL A 391 7.64 4.09 -44.46
N ARG A 392 8.00 4.17 -45.75
CA ARG A 392 7.02 4.13 -46.85
C ARG A 392 6.35 2.74 -46.87
N GLY A 393 5.04 2.70 -46.71
CA GLY A 393 4.22 1.49 -46.81
C GLY A 393 3.68 1.27 -48.22
N ILE A 394 3.22 2.33 -48.87
CA ILE A 394 2.71 2.31 -50.27
C ILE A 394 3.24 3.53 -51.00
N SER A 395 3.44 3.40 -52.34
CA SER A 395 3.75 4.54 -53.19
C SER A 395 2.45 5.04 -53.83
N LEU A 396 2.06 6.24 -53.48
CA LEU A 396 0.87 6.91 -53.97
C LEU A 396 1.21 7.80 -55.17
N GLU A 397 0.28 7.97 -56.11
CA GLU A 397 0.37 8.94 -57.18
C GLU A 397 0.04 10.35 -56.68
N GLU A 398 0.35 11.37 -57.44
CA GLU A 398 0.07 12.75 -57.08
C GLU A 398 -1.45 12.97 -56.95
N GLY A 399 -1.88 13.39 -55.76
CA GLY A 399 -3.30 13.58 -55.43
C GLY A 399 -4.02 12.35 -54.88
N ASP A 400 -3.39 11.16 -54.86
CA ASP A 400 -3.93 9.95 -54.24
C ASP A 400 -3.63 9.90 -52.74
N GLU A 401 -4.41 9.17 -51.98
CA GLU A 401 -4.27 9.03 -50.55
C GLU A 401 -4.59 7.61 -50.07
N ALA A 402 -3.94 7.16 -49.00
CA ALA A 402 -4.31 5.92 -48.34
C ALA A 402 -5.63 6.12 -47.58
N VAL A 403 -6.58 5.23 -47.78
CA VAL A 403 -7.94 5.31 -47.22
C VAL A 403 -8.16 4.30 -46.13
N GLY A 404 -7.31 3.27 -46.00
CA GLY A 404 -7.44 2.28 -44.93
C GLY A 404 -6.28 1.31 -44.91
N MET A 405 -6.09 0.72 -43.72
CA MET A 405 -5.14 -0.36 -43.45
C MET A 405 -5.85 -1.48 -42.71
N ILE A 406 -5.66 -2.70 -43.17
CA ILE A 406 -6.06 -3.91 -42.43
C ILE A 406 -4.84 -4.75 -42.10
N CYS A 407 -4.90 -5.44 -40.94
CA CYS A 407 -3.94 -6.45 -40.53
C CYS A 407 -4.70 -7.75 -40.36
N VAL A 408 -4.26 -8.81 -41.02
CA VAL A 408 -4.90 -10.12 -41.04
C VAL A 408 -3.90 -11.14 -40.54
N GLU A 409 -4.28 -11.92 -39.52
CA GLU A 409 -3.42 -12.99 -39.02
C GLU A 409 -3.28 -14.09 -40.10
N PRO A 410 -2.09 -14.70 -40.22
CA PRO A 410 -1.87 -15.80 -41.15
C PRO A 410 -2.87 -16.92 -40.92
N ASP A 411 -3.28 -17.61 -41.94
CA ASP A 411 -4.17 -18.78 -41.92
C ASP A 411 -5.54 -18.54 -41.25
N SER A 412 -5.97 -17.28 -41.12
CA SER A 412 -7.26 -16.92 -40.52
C SER A 412 -8.48 -17.27 -41.36
N GLY A 413 -8.30 -17.58 -42.65
CA GLY A 413 -9.38 -17.85 -43.62
C GLY A 413 -10.32 -16.65 -43.83
N GLN A 414 -9.82 -15.43 -43.63
CA GLN A 414 -10.58 -14.19 -43.74
C GLN A 414 -10.53 -13.67 -45.20
N ASP A 415 -11.67 -13.15 -45.67
CA ASP A 415 -11.79 -12.47 -46.94
C ASP A 415 -11.73 -10.95 -46.78
N VAL A 416 -11.33 -10.26 -47.81
CA VAL A 416 -11.32 -8.79 -47.85
C VAL A 416 -12.62 -8.31 -48.53
N LEU A 417 -13.39 -7.49 -47.85
CA LEU A 417 -14.55 -6.80 -48.40
C LEU A 417 -14.16 -5.36 -48.73
N VAL A 418 -14.20 -5.04 -50.01
CA VAL A 418 -14.00 -3.68 -50.54
C VAL A 418 -15.34 -3.06 -50.86
N LEU A 419 -15.61 -1.86 -50.36
CA LEU A 419 -16.82 -1.08 -50.64
C LEU A 419 -16.41 0.26 -51.25
N SER A 420 -17.01 0.60 -52.37
CA SER A 420 -16.85 1.91 -53.01
C SER A 420 -17.83 2.94 -52.42
N GLU A 421 -17.53 4.22 -52.58
CA GLU A 421 -18.38 5.33 -52.16
C GLU A 421 -19.82 5.24 -52.71
N ASN A 422 -19.99 4.72 -53.90
CA ASN A 422 -21.30 4.54 -54.55
C ASN A 422 -22.02 3.23 -54.14
N GLY A 423 -21.51 2.52 -53.11
CA GLY A 423 -22.16 1.34 -52.55
C GLY A 423 -21.89 0.03 -53.28
N TYR A 424 -20.99 -0.01 -54.25
CA TYR A 424 -20.56 -1.26 -54.89
C TYR A 424 -19.58 -1.98 -54.02
N GLY A 425 -19.84 -3.26 -53.73
CA GLY A 425 -19.01 -4.08 -52.86
C GLY A 425 -18.52 -5.37 -53.54
N LYS A 426 -17.27 -5.73 -53.31
CA LYS A 426 -16.67 -7.01 -53.72
C LYS A 426 -16.01 -7.68 -52.51
N ARG A 427 -16.32 -8.95 -52.28
CA ARG A 427 -15.63 -9.81 -51.35
C ARG A 427 -14.64 -10.69 -52.11
N THR A 428 -13.39 -10.70 -51.69
CA THR A 428 -12.28 -11.38 -52.37
C THR A 428 -11.45 -12.09 -51.32
N ASP A 429 -11.04 -13.32 -51.64
CA ASP A 429 -10.08 -14.05 -50.78
C ASP A 429 -8.77 -13.26 -50.66
N LEU A 430 -8.18 -13.25 -49.48
CA LEU A 430 -6.92 -12.53 -49.22
C LEU A 430 -5.81 -13.01 -50.18
N ASP A 431 -5.80 -14.27 -50.53
CA ASP A 431 -4.77 -14.86 -51.42
C ASP A 431 -4.87 -14.43 -52.87
N GLU A 432 -5.99 -13.85 -53.32
CA GLU A 432 -6.11 -13.21 -54.62
C GLU A 432 -5.35 -11.89 -54.72
N TYR A 433 -4.97 -11.29 -53.53
CA TYR A 433 -4.15 -10.09 -53.53
C TYR A 433 -2.67 -10.51 -53.47
N LEU A 434 -1.96 -10.28 -54.58
CA LEU A 434 -0.54 -10.66 -54.70
C LEU A 434 0.32 -9.91 -53.68
N SER A 435 1.16 -10.66 -52.96
CA SER A 435 2.20 -10.08 -52.09
C SER A 435 3.36 -9.58 -52.95
N LEU A 436 3.85 -8.36 -52.68
CA LEU A 436 5.02 -7.76 -53.37
C LEU A 436 6.34 -8.52 -53.21
N ILE A 437 6.39 -9.63 -52.47
CA ILE A 437 7.59 -10.42 -52.26
C ILE A 437 7.98 -11.26 -53.50
N HIS A 438 7.16 -11.30 -54.54
CA HIS A 438 7.38 -12.12 -55.74
C HIS A 438 7.43 -11.33 -57.07
N ILE A 439 7.88 -10.07 -57.04
CA ILE A 439 8.23 -9.37 -58.29
C ILE A 439 9.71 -9.01 -58.27
#